data_a3a36674cbb62e18592fdfbcd0551be5
#
_entry.id   a3a36674cbb62e18592fdfbcd0551be5
#
_cell.length_a   1.000
_cell.length_b   1.000
_cell.length_c   1.000
_cell.angle_alpha   90.00
_cell.angle_beta   90.00
_cell.angle_gamma   90.00
#
_symmetry.space_group_name_H-M   'P 1'
#
loop_
_entity.id
_entity.type
_entity.pdbx_description
1 polymer ?
#
loop_
_entity_poly.entity_id
_entity_poly.type
_entity_poly.pdbx_seq_one_letter_code
_entity_poly.pdbx_strand_id
1 'polypeptide(L)'
;HVLFGDQSGVSKDVEWYGGGFFKYMRLESYEDTLNNLEVEDRQQDLLGLPDAVQEQYLLGYMLDLETRGSLLGLGRFENPFDTTLKIYNRQTGKAEPKPIDLPETFNYLLGLRVREIKRRDGFLTVEGENPAGETVLIIWRNVAEQDNAALERFVSETLRINTADTEYHAIYINGDTTLNDPHKKILLTEQVFNALMFDQRGLL
;
A
#
# COMPACT_ATOMS: atom_id res chain seq x y z
N HIS A 1 11.79 -28.33 -6.99
CA HIS A 1 12.64 -29.39 -6.40
C HIS A 1 12.84 -29.17 -4.90
N VAL A 2 13.40 -28.03 -4.45
CA VAL A 2 13.73 -27.79 -3.01
C VAL A 2 12.50 -27.94 -2.10
N LEU A 3 11.32 -27.40 -2.48
CA LEU A 3 10.09 -27.49 -1.70
C LEU A 3 9.54 -28.92 -1.57
N PHE A 4 9.87 -29.79 -2.50
CA PHE A 4 9.38 -31.18 -2.54
C PHE A 4 10.38 -32.20 -1.98
N GLY A 5 11.46 -31.74 -1.33
CA GLY A 5 12.43 -32.62 -0.70
C GLY A 5 13.31 -33.38 -1.69
N ASP A 6 13.63 -32.79 -2.83
CA ASP A 6 14.56 -33.38 -3.80
C ASP A 6 15.92 -33.63 -3.14
N GLN A 7 16.35 -34.87 -3.12
CA GLN A 7 17.60 -35.32 -2.48
C GLN A 7 18.81 -35.21 -3.42
N SER A 8 18.83 -34.24 -4.31
CA SER A 8 19.96 -33.94 -5.20
C SER A 8 20.77 -32.73 -4.70
N GLY A 9 22.06 -32.71 -4.98
CA GLY A 9 22.95 -31.59 -4.65
C GLY A 9 22.97 -31.25 -3.16
N VAL A 10 22.95 -29.96 -2.86
CA VAL A 10 23.03 -29.38 -1.50
C VAL A 10 21.91 -29.90 -0.59
N SER A 11 20.73 -30.17 -1.13
CA SER A 11 19.58 -30.66 -0.34
C SER A 11 19.87 -32.00 0.33
N LYS A 12 20.65 -32.83 -0.33
CA LYS A 12 21.11 -34.12 0.24
C LYS A 12 22.14 -33.89 1.35
N ASP A 13 23.08 -32.97 1.14
CA ASP A 13 24.16 -32.71 2.08
C ASP A 13 23.67 -32.12 3.42
N VAL A 14 22.56 -31.39 3.40
CA VAL A 14 21.92 -30.81 4.59
C VAL A 14 20.69 -31.59 5.07
N GLU A 15 20.49 -32.82 4.55
CA GLU A 15 19.35 -33.67 4.88
C GLU A 15 17.99 -32.97 4.80
N TRP A 16 17.78 -32.17 3.73
CA TRP A 16 16.55 -31.40 3.55
C TRP A 16 15.42 -32.30 3.05
N TYR A 17 14.37 -32.44 3.84
CA TYR A 17 13.21 -33.29 3.52
C TYR A 17 12.05 -32.53 2.84
N GLY A 18 12.26 -31.32 2.46
CA GLY A 18 11.24 -30.48 1.80
C GLY A 18 10.55 -29.53 2.76
N GLY A 19 9.56 -28.81 2.22
CA GLY A 19 8.81 -27.76 2.92
C GLY A 19 9.37 -26.37 2.65
N GLY A 20 8.62 -25.37 3.10
CA GLY A 20 8.96 -23.96 2.92
C GLY A 20 7.83 -23.19 2.24
N PHE A 21 7.95 -21.89 2.28
CA PHE A 21 7.03 -20.96 1.65
C PHE A 21 7.82 -19.99 0.77
N PHE A 22 7.23 -19.58 -0.33
CA PHE A 22 7.74 -18.46 -1.12
C PHE A 22 6.61 -17.53 -1.47
N LYS A 23 6.91 -16.26 -1.55
CA LYS A 23 6.00 -15.24 -2.02
C LYS A 23 6.27 -14.99 -3.51
N TYR A 24 5.23 -15.14 -4.33
CA TYR A 24 5.29 -14.77 -5.74
C TYR A 24 4.65 -13.40 -5.90
N MET A 25 5.41 -12.43 -6.39
CA MET A 25 4.92 -11.09 -6.68
C MET A 25 5.04 -10.81 -8.16
N ARG A 26 4.03 -10.18 -8.72
CA ARG A 26 4.02 -9.70 -10.10
C ARG A 26 3.76 -8.21 -10.06
N LEU A 27 4.67 -7.43 -10.62
CA LEU A 27 4.48 -6.01 -10.80
C LEU A 27 3.49 -5.73 -11.92
N GLU A 28 2.74 -4.64 -11.80
CA GLU A 28 1.90 -4.11 -12.86
C GLU A 28 2.78 -3.79 -14.08
N SER A 29 2.31 -4.14 -15.28
CA SER A 29 3.00 -3.77 -16.50
C SER A 29 2.73 -2.30 -16.85
N TYR A 30 3.62 -1.68 -17.61
CA TYR A 30 3.41 -0.31 -18.10
C TYR A 30 2.11 -0.16 -18.91
N GLU A 31 1.77 -1.17 -19.70
CA GLU A 31 0.52 -1.20 -20.48
C GLU A 31 -0.73 -1.28 -19.57
N ASP A 32 -0.66 -2.09 -18.50
CA ASP A 32 -1.74 -2.18 -17.52
C ASP A 32 -1.89 -0.87 -16.75
N THR A 33 -0.78 -0.20 -16.40
CA THR A 33 -0.80 1.12 -15.77
C THR A 33 -1.52 2.13 -16.64
N LEU A 34 -1.21 2.20 -17.94
CA LEU A 34 -1.89 3.10 -18.87
C LEU A 34 -3.39 2.79 -19.00
N ASN A 35 -3.78 1.51 -18.99
CA ASN A 35 -5.17 1.10 -19.05
C ASN A 35 -5.98 1.43 -17.78
N ASN A 36 -5.31 1.69 -16.66
CA ASN A 36 -5.93 2.10 -15.41
C ASN A 36 -6.02 3.62 -15.24
N LEU A 37 -5.44 4.41 -16.15
CA LEU A 37 -5.64 5.84 -16.19
C LEU A 37 -7.03 6.14 -16.76
N GLU A 38 -7.82 6.92 -16.04
CA GLU A 38 -9.17 7.33 -16.47
C GLU A 38 -9.09 8.80 -16.89
N VAL A 39 -9.29 9.08 -18.17
CA VAL A 39 -9.39 10.43 -18.71
C VAL A 39 -10.87 10.79 -18.85
N GLU A 40 -11.39 11.65 -18.00
CA GLU A 40 -12.73 12.24 -18.19
C GLU A 40 -12.63 13.54 -18.97
N ASP A 41 -13.35 13.63 -20.07
CA ASP A 41 -13.42 14.84 -20.92
C ASP A 41 -14.44 15.85 -20.33
N ARG A 42 -14.01 16.64 -19.33
CA ARG A 42 -14.80 17.71 -18.71
C ARG A 42 -14.16 19.08 -18.92
N GLN A 43 -14.11 19.53 -20.18
CA GLN A 43 -13.62 20.88 -20.50
C GLN A 43 -14.61 22.01 -20.16
N GLN A 44 -15.81 21.72 -19.70
CA GLN A 44 -16.87 22.74 -19.60
C GLN A 44 -16.93 23.54 -18.30
N ASP A 45 -16.33 23.08 -17.21
CA ASP A 45 -16.49 23.73 -15.89
C ASP A 45 -15.44 24.81 -15.55
N LEU A 46 -14.46 25.05 -16.44
CA LEU A 46 -13.32 25.93 -16.17
C LEU A 46 -13.41 27.33 -16.76
N LEU A 47 -14.47 27.65 -17.52
CA LEU A 47 -14.61 28.86 -18.33
C LEU A 47 -14.72 30.17 -17.55
N GLY A 48 -14.62 30.20 -16.23
CA GLY A 48 -14.76 31.41 -15.41
C GLY A 48 -13.59 31.77 -14.49
N LEU A 49 -12.48 30.99 -14.49
CA LEU A 49 -11.34 31.19 -13.59
C LEU A 49 -10.19 31.97 -14.29
N PRO A 50 -9.38 32.75 -13.57
CA PRO A 50 -8.15 33.37 -14.10
C PRO A 50 -7.16 32.29 -14.60
N ASP A 51 -6.45 32.57 -15.71
CA ASP A 51 -5.58 31.61 -16.43
C ASP A 51 -4.57 30.88 -15.53
N ALA A 52 -3.91 31.58 -14.59
CA ALA A 52 -2.93 30.97 -13.68
C ALA A 52 -3.58 30.02 -12.65
N VAL A 53 -4.84 30.26 -12.27
CA VAL A 53 -5.62 29.41 -11.37
C VAL A 53 -6.19 28.24 -12.14
N GLN A 54 -6.57 28.46 -13.41
CA GLN A 54 -6.99 27.39 -14.32
C GLN A 54 -5.88 26.35 -14.54
N GLU A 55 -4.64 26.78 -14.79
CA GLU A 55 -3.52 25.87 -15.01
C GLU A 55 -3.21 25.01 -13.77
N GLN A 56 -3.13 25.61 -12.58
CA GLN A 56 -2.86 24.86 -11.34
C GLN A 56 -4.01 23.92 -10.97
N TYR A 57 -5.26 24.39 -11.13
CA TYR A 57 -6.45 23.59 -10.87
C TYR A 57 -6.58 22.45 -11.88
N LEU A 58 -6.35 22.75 -13.17
CA LEU A 58 -6.37 21.76 -14.25
C LEU A 58 -5.31 20.67 -14.03
N LEU A 59 -4.10 21.07 -13.68
CA LEU A 59 -3.00 20.11 -13.44
C LEU A 59 -3.29 19.23 -12.23
N GLY A 60 -3.72 19.82 -11.11
CA GLY A 60 -4.09 19.06 -9.90
C GLY A 60 -5.30 18.15 -10.13
N TYR A 61 -6.30 18.65 -10.85
CA TYR A 61 -7.52 17.93 -11.17
C TYR A 61 -7.28 16.81 -12.19
N MET A 62 -6.44 17.05 -13.21
CA MET A 62 -6.05 16.01 -14.18
C MET A 62 -5.24 14.91 -13.51
N LEU A 63 -4.31 15.24 -12.61
CA LEU A 63 -3.57 14.27 -11.83
C LEU A 63 -4.49 13.42 -10.94
N ASP A 64 -5.47 14.02 -10.27
CA ASP A 64 -6.41 13.28 -9.42
C ASP A 64 -7.34 12.36 -10.24
N LEU A 65 -7.82 12.83 -11.39
CA LEU A 65 -8.63 12.03 -12.31
C LEU A 65 -7.84 10.89 -12.96
N GLU A 66 -6.65 11.18 -13.48
CA GLU A 66 -5.81 10.20 -14.13
C GLU A 66 -5.35 9.09 -13.16
N THR A 67 -5.24 9.40 -11.88
CA THR A 67 -4.80 8.43 -10.87
C THR A 67 -5.91 7.61 -10.23
N ARG A 68 -7.19 7.99 -10.35
CA ARG A 68 -8.32 7.27 -9.70
C ARG A 68 -8.39 5.79 -10.03
N GLY A 69 -8.16 5.42 -11.29
CA GLY A 69 -8.13 4.03 -11.73
C GLY A 69 -6.82 3.29 -11.43
N SER A 70 -5.75 4.01 -11.04
CA SER A 70 -4.42 3.48 -10.77
C SER A 70 -4.18 3.20 -9.28
N LEU A 71 -3.02 2.65 -8.92
CA LEU A 71 -2.61 2.51 -7.51
C LEU A 71 -2.38 3.85 -6.80
N LEU A 72 -2.27 4.95 -7.54
CA LEU A 72 -2.09 6.30 -7.00
C LEU A 72 -3.40 6.94 -6.53
N GLY A 73 -4.56 6.37 -6.87
CA GLY A 73 -5.86 6.87 -6.46
C GLY A 73 -6.06 6.80 -4.95
N LEU A 74 -6.19 7.95 -4.27
CA LEU A 74 -6.32 8.04 -2.81
C LEU A 74 -7.53 7.28 -2.26
N GLY A 75 -8.63 7.23 -3.00
CA GLY A 75 -9.85 6.50 -2.60
C GLY A 75 -9.64 5.00 -2.39
N ARG A 76 -8.57 4.42 -2.93
CA ARG A 76 -8.23 3.00 -2.71
C ARG A 76 -7.78 2.71 -1.28
N PHE A 77 -7.27 3.73 -0.58
CA PHE A 77 -6.84 3.61 0.80
C PHE A 77 -8.00 3.67 1.80
N GLU A 78 -9.22 4.04 1.36
CA GLU A 78 -10.42 3.95 2.20
C GLU A 78 -10.76 2.48 2.53
N ASN A 79 -10.64 1.58 1.54
CA ASN A 79 -10.76 0.15 1.75
C ASN A 79 -9.61 -0.61 1.07
N PRO A 80 -8.46 -0.74 1.71
CA PRO A 80 -7.26 -1.36 1.12
C PRO A 80 -7.41 -2.87 0.87
N PHE A 81 -8.47 -3.50 1.39
CA PHE A 81 -8.71 -4.93 1.29
C PHE A 81 -9.51 -5.34 0.05
N ASP A 82 -10.12 -4.37 -0.64
CA ASP A 82 -10.95 -4.58 -1.83
C ASP A 82 -10.45 -3.74 -3.01
N THR A 83 -9.15 -3.77 -3.22
CA THR A 83 -8.51 -3.03 -4.31
C THR A 83 -8.38 -3.92 -5.54
N THR A 84 -8.82 -3.40 -6.70
CA THR A 84 -8.69 -4.08 -7.99
C THR A 84 -8.03 -3.16 -9.01
N LEU A 85 -7.27 -3.76 -9.94
CA LEU A 85 -6.75 -3.09 -11.14
C LEU A 85 -7.21 -3.84 -12.40
N LYS A 86 -7.39 -3.11 -13.50
CA LYS A 86 -7.62 -3.71 -14.81
C LYS A 86 -6.28 -4.24 -15.34
N ILE A 87 -6.16 -5.55 -15.48
CA ILE A 87 -4.96 -6.22 -15.96
C ILE A 87 -5.26 -6.96 -17.24
N TYR A 88 -4.43 -6.76 -18.26
CA TYR A 88 -4.59 -7.42 -19.55
C TYR A 88 -4.40 -8.94 -19.44
N ASN A 89 -5.45 -9.66 -19.78
CA ASN A 89 -5.43 -11.12 -19.87
C ASN A 89 -5.05 -11.54 -21.29
N ARG A 90 -3.84 -12.10 -21.46
CA ARG A 90 -3.33 -12.55 -22.76
C ARG A 90 -4.14 -13.68 -23.38
N GLN A 91 -4.87 -14.45 -22.58
CA GLN A 91 -5.68 -15.56 -23.08
C GLN A 91 -7.01 -15.07 -23.66
N THR A 92 -7.64 -14.09 -23.01
CA THR A 92 -8.94 -13.54 -23.44
C THR A 92 -8.79 -12.31 -24.34
N GLY A 93 -7.61 -11.71 -24.40
CA GLY A 93 -7.35 -10.48 -25.16
C GLY A 93 -8.06 -9.25 -24.57
N LYS A 94 -8.47 -9.28 -23.30
CA LYS A 94 -9.24 -8.21 -22.65
C LYS A 94 -8.57 -7.78 -21.33
N ALA A 95 -8.77 -6.53 -20.95
CA ALA A 95 -8.46 -6.05 -19.62
C ALA A 95 -9.57 -6.50 -18.65
N GLU A 96 -9.21 -7.19 -17.58
CA GLU A 96 -10.11 -7.74 -16.58
C GLU A 96 -9.72 -7.23 -15.20
N PRO A 97 -10.69 -6.92 -14.30
CA PRO A 97 -10.38 -6.52 -12.93
C PRO A 97 -9.72 -7.70 -12.18
N LYS A 98 -8.58 -7.45 -11.58
CA LYS A 98 -7.84 -8.40 -10.74
C LYS A 98 -7.65 -7.81 -9.35
N PRO A 99 -7.85 -8.60 -8.28
CA PRO A 99 -7.59 -8.16 -6.92
C PRO A 99 -6.09 -7.88 -6.74
N ILE A 100 -5.80 -6.80 -6.03
CA ILE A 100 -4.45 -6.35 -5.68
C ILE A 100 -4.31 -6.36 -4.17
N ASP A 101 -3.21 -6.89 -3.67
CA ASP A 101 -2.84 -6.79 -2.27
C ASP A 101 -2.13 -5.45 -2.03
N LEU A 102 -2.93 -4.41 -1.70
CA LEU A 102 -2.40 -3.07 -1.45
C LEU A 102 -1.50 -3.02 -0.21
N PRO A 103 -1.85 -3.66 0.93
CA PRO A 103 -0.95 -3.78 2.08
C PRO A 103 0.40 -4.39 1.72
N GLU A 104 0.43 -5.46 0.94
CA GLU A 104 1.68 -6.09 0.54
C GLU A 104 2.47 -5.24 -0.45
N THR A 105 1.78 -4.53 -1.35
CA THR A 105 2.43 -3.57 -2.24
C THR A 105 3.15 -2.47 -1.45
N PHE A 106 2.53 -1.97 -0.38
CA PHE A 106 3.14 -0.98 0.49
C PHE A 106 4.35 -1.54 1.25
N ASN A 107 4.26 -2.78 1.78
CA ASN A 107 5.40 -3.46 2.40
C ASN A 107 6.61 -3.53 1.45
N TYR A 108 6.33 -3.85 0.17
CA TYR A 108 7.36 -3.90 -0.87
C TYR A 108 8.00 -2.53 -1.14
N LEU A 109 7.18 -1.48 -1.28
CA LEU A 109 7.67 -0.13 -1.53
C LEU A 109 8.52 0.42 -0.38
N LEU A 110 8.14 0.11 0.86
CA LEU A 110 8.93 0.45 2.05
C LEU A 110 10.24 -0.36 2.15
N GLY A 111 10.41 -1.41 1.35
CA GLY A 111 11.49 -2.37 1.54
C GLY A 111 11.41 -3.10 2.88
N LEU A 112 10.19 -3.30 3.40
CA LEU A 112 9.95 -3.78 4.75
C LEU A 112 10.35 -5.26 4.89
N ARG A 113 11.19 -5.55 5.86
CA ARG A 113 11.40 -6.90 6.36
C ARG A 113 10.30 -7.24 7.35
N VAL A 114 9.21 -7.83 6.86
CA VAL A 114 8.05 -8.18 7.67
C VAL A 114 8.44 -9.23 8.72
N ARG A 115 8.12 -8.95 9.99
CA ARG A 115 8.29 -9.85 11.13
C ARG A 115 6.98 -10.55 11.48
N GLU A 116 5.88 -9.77 11.51
CA GLU A 116 4.59 -10.28 11.92
C GLU A 116 3.45 -9.62 11.14
N ILE A 117 2.44 -10.41 10.80
CA ILE A 117 1.17 -9.93 10.23
C ILE A 117 0.03 -10.49 11.09
N LYS A 118 -0.83 -9.61 11.59
CA LYS A 118 -2.01 -10.01 12.37
C LYS A 118 -3.26 -9.35 11.82
N ARG A 119 -4.36 -10.12 11.80
CA ARG A 119 -5.70 -9.58 11.52
C ARG A 119 -6.56 -9.76 12.75
N ARG A 120 -7.06 -8.66 13.32
CA ARG A 120 -7.90 -8.65 14.51
C ARG A 120 -8.86 -7.46 14.47
N ASP A 121 -10.12 -7.69 14.88
CA ASP A 121 -11.14 -6.66 15.09
C ASP A 121 -11.36 -5.74 13.86
N GLY A 122 -11.24 -6.28 12.65
CA GLY A 122 -11.36 -5.51 11.40
C GLY A 122 -10.09 -4.76 10.97
N PHE A 123 -9.02 -4.83 11.77
CA PHE A 123 -7.72 -4.25 11.45
C PHE A 123 -6.73 -5.31 10.96
N LEU A 124 -5.85 -4.90 10.05
CA LEU A 124 -4.66 -5.66 9.67
C LEU A 124 -3.43 -4.89 10.17
N THR A 125 -2.61 -5.52 10.98
CA THR A 125 -1.34 -4.95 11.42
C THR A 125 -0.18 -5.68 10.77
N VAL A 126 0.83 -4.93 10.37
CA VAL A 126 2.10 -5.45 9.87
C VAL A 126 3.21 -4.82 10.70
N GLU A 127 4.00 -5.64 11.36
CA GLU A 127 5.19 -5.23 12.07
C GLU A 127 6.44 -5.70 11.32
N GLY A 128 7.43 -4.85 11.25
CA GLY A 128 8.68 -5.19 10.56
C GLY A 128 9.78 -4.17 10.78
N GLU A 129 10.89 -4.40 10.07
CA GLU A 129 12.04 -3.51 10.04
C GLU A 129 12.15 -2.85 8.68
N ASN A 130 12.36 -1.54 8.67
CA ASN A 130 12.70 -0.81 7.46
C ASN A 130 14.16 -1.08 7.03
N PRO A 131 14.62 -0.61 5.85
CA PRO A 131 16.00 -0.83 5.40
C PRO A 131 17.09 -0.25 6.33
N ALA A 132 16.73 0.72 7.19
CA ALA A 132 17.65 1.25 8.21
C ALA A 132 17.74 0.37 9.47
N GLY A 133 16.95 -0.71 9.55
CA GLY A 133 16.88 -1.60 10.72
C GLY A 133 15.98 -1.07 11.84
N GLU A 134 15.15 -0.08 11.55
CA GLU A 134 14.24 0.53 12.53
C GLU A 134 12.89 -0.20 12.53
N THR A 135 12.34 -0.46 13.72
CA THR A 135 11.04 -1.12 13.88
C THR A 135 9.91 -0.17 13.50
N VAL A 136 9.02 -0.64 12.62
CA VAL A 136 7.85 0.10 12.17
C VAL A 136 6.60 -0.75 12.31
N LEU A 137 5.46 -0.07 12.49
CA LEU A 137 4.14 -0.66 12.54
C LEU A 137 3.27 -0.07 11.43
N ILE A 138 2.52 -0.91 10.74
CA ILE A 138 1.53 -0.48 9.76
C ILE A 138 0.17 -0.97 10.24
N ILE A 139 -0.82 -0.08 10.29
CA ILE A 139 -2.19 -0.39 10.69
C ILE A 139 -3.11 -0.08 9.50
N TRP A 140 -3.76 -1.10 8.99
CA TRP A 140 -4.71 -1.02 7.90
C TRP A 140 -6.13 -1.25 8.41
N ARG A 141 -7.08 -0.47 7.90
CA ARG A 141 -8.51 -0.60 8.19
C ARG A 141 -9.37 -0.29 6.97
N ASN A 142 -10.59 -0.78 6.94
CA ASN A 142 -11.63 -0.19 6.12
C ASN A 142 -12.17 1.04 6.88
N VAL A 143 -11.91 2.23 6.37
CA VAL A 143 -12.23 3.50 7.04
C VAL A 143 -13.74 3.67 7.25
N ALA A 144 -14.55 3.13 6.33
CA ALA A 144 -16.01 3.17 6.45
C ALA A 144 -16.56 2.29 7.58
N GLU A 145 -15.85 1.20 7.95
CA GLU A 145 -16.25 0.26 8.99
C GLU A 145 -15.58 0.53 10.34
N GLN A 146 -14.34 1.00 10.28
CA GLN A 146 -13.49 1.26 11.45
C GLN A 146 -13.13 2.74 11.50
N ASP A 147 -13.93 3.51 12.21
CA ASP A 147 -13.73 4.95 12.42
C ASP A 147 -12.53 5.28 13.33
N ASN A 148 -12.28 6.55 13.58
CA ASN A 148 -11.19 6.99 14.45
C ASN A 148 -11.38 6.54 15.91
N ALA A 149 -12.61 6.45 16.41
CA ALA A 149 -12.87 5.96 17.76
C ALA A 149 -12.57 4.46 17.87
N ALA A 150 -12.85 3.68 16.83
CA ALA A 150 -12.47 2.27 16.77
C ALA A 150 -10.93 2.10 16.69
N LEU A 151 -10.25 2.96 15.92
CA LEU A 151 -8.80 2.97 15.83
C LEU A 151 -8.14 3.30 17.18
N GLU A 152 -8.62 4.32 17.89
CA GLU A 152 -8.11 4.68 19.22
C GLU A 152 -8.24 3.54 20.21
N ARG A 153 -9.41 2.89 20.26
CA ARG A 153 -9.62 1.70 21.09
C ARG A 153 -8.72 0.55 20.71
N PHE A 154 -8.60 0.29 19.42
CA PHE A 154 -7.73 -0.78 18.91
C PHE A 154 -6.26 -0.57 19.30
N VAL A 155 -5.73 0.63 19.15
CA VAL A 155 -4.34 0.96 19.50
C VAL A 155 -4.14 0.87 21.02
N SER A 156 -5.05 1.44 21.83
CA SER A 156 -4.90 1.53 23.28
C SER A 156 -5.22 0.22 24.02
N GLU A 157 -6.28 -0.49 23.62
CA GLU A 157 -6.80 -1.65 24.37
C GLU A 157 -6.32 -2.98 23.78
N THR A 158 -6.31 -3.09 22.43
CA THR A 158 -5.95 -4.33 21.74
C THR A 158 -4.45 -4.45 21.52
N LEU A 159 -3.83 -3.43 20.92
CA LEU A 159 -2.38 -3.41 20.70
C LEU A 159 -1.62 -3.01 21.98
N ARG A 160 -2.24 -2.20 22.83
CA ARG A 160 -1.64 -1.64 24.06
C ARG A 160 -0.39 -0.82 23.78
N ILE A 161 -0.39 -0.10 22.67
CA ILE A 161 0.71 0.75 22.23
C ILE A 161 0.49 2.16 22.75
N ASN A 162 1.54 2.74 23.29
CA ASN A 162 1.60 4.16 23.59
C ASN A 162 2.34 4.88 22.44
N THR A 163 1.61 5.69 21.69
CA THR A 163 2.19 6.45 20.56
C THR A 163 3.23 7.49 21.00
N ALA A 164 3.33 7.78 22.28
CA ALA A 164 4.33 8.71 22.85
C ALA A 164 5.63 8.02 23.27
N ASP A 165 5.77 6.69 23.18
CA ASP A 165 7.01 6.00 23.50
C ASP A 165 7.93 5.85 22.27
N THR A 166 9.02 5.09 22.40
CA THR A 166 10.00 4.87 21.36
C THR A 166 9.99 3.44 20.79
N GLU A 167 8.93 2.66 21.05
CA GLU A 167 8.84 1.27 20.60
C GLU A 167 8.90 1.17 19.07
N TYR A 168 8.17 2.07 18.38
CA TYR A 168 8.19 2.16 16.93
C TYR A 168 8.83 3.47 16.47
N HIS A 169 9.68 3.37 15.47
CA HIS A 169 10.26 4.54 14.80
C HIS A 169 9.20 5.28 13.97
N ALA A 170 8.35 4.53 13.28
CA ALA A 170 7.21 5.06 12.53
C ALA A 170 5.99 4.16 12.66
N ILE A 171 4.80 4.77 12.64
CA ILE A 171 3.51 4.10 12.61
C ILE A 171 2.77 4.59 11.36
N TYR A 172 2.50 3.69 10.42
CA TYR A 172 1.77 4.00 9.20
C TYR A 172 0.30 3.64 9.38
N ILE A 173 -0.61 4.56 9.02
CA ILE A 173 -2.07 4.37 9.16
C ILE A 173 -2.75 4.87 7.89
N ASN A 174 -3.70 4.12 7.36
CA ASN A 174 -4.53 4.58 6.25
C ASN A 174 -5.73 5.38 6.74
N GLY A 175 -6.05 6.44 6.01
CA GLY A 175 -7.06 7.43 6.36
C GLY A 175 -6.65 8.34 7.51
N ASP A 176 -7.47 9.38 7.74
CA ASP A 176 -7.23 10.35 8.81
C ASP A 176 -7.20 9.71 10.18
N THR A 177 -6.42 10.27 11.09
CA THR A 177 -6.32 9.79 12.47
C THR A 177 -6.35 10.93 13.48
N THR A 178 -6.99 10.67 14.63
CA THR A 178 -7.03 11.55 15.80
C THR A 178 -6.09 11.10 16.91
N LEU A 179 -5.26 10.07 16.66
CA LEU A 179 -4.29 9.58 17.63
C LEU A 179 -3.31 10.67 18.05
N ASN A 180 -3.02 10.73 19.33
CA ASN A 180 -2.01 11.65 19.86
C ASN A 180 -0.63 11.25 19.36
N ASP A 181 0.06 12.17 18.69
CA ASP A 181 1.38 11.96 18.09
C ASP A 181 2.39 13.06 18.48
N PRO A 182 2.89 13.06 19.70
CA PRO A 182 3.80 14.09 20.19
C PRO A 182 5.16 14.07 19.47
N HIS A 183 5.54 12.95 18.86
CA HIS A 183 6.82 12.75 18.20
C HIS A 183 6.75 12.81 16.68
N LYS A 184 5.55 13.04 16.10
CA LYS A 184 5.31 13.10 14.66
C LYS A 184 5.77 11.84 13.92
N LYS A 185 5.57 10.68 14.55
CA LYS A 185 5.91 9.38 13.99
C LYS A 185 4.76 8.68 13.28
N ILE A 186 3.53 9.21 13.39
CA ILE A 186 2.37 8.70 12.68
C ILE A 186 2.36 9.31 11.28
N LEU A 187 2.38 8.45 10.28
CA LEU A 187 2.44 8.81 8.87
C LEU A 187 1.22 8.25 8.13
N LEU A 188 0.61 9.04 7.27
CA LEU A 188 -0.48 8.57 6.43
C LEU A 188 0.08 7.68 5.31
N THR A 189 -0.42 6.45 5.25
CA THR A 189 0.02 5.43 4.31
C THR A 189 -0.07 5.91 2.86
N GLU A 190 -1.18 6.56 2.49
CA GLU A 190 -1.44 7.09 1.15
C GLU A 190 -0.43 8.16 0.74
N GLN A 191 -0.01 9.03 1.66
CA GLN A 191 0.99 10.06 1.37
C GLN A 191 2.37 9.44 1.14
N VAL A 192 2.75 8.51 2.00
CA VAL A 192 4.04 7.81 1.89
C VAL A 192 4.06 6.91 0.65
N PHE A 193 2.95 6.22 0.35
CA PHE A 193 2.82 5.41 -0.85
C PHE A 193 3.07 6.24 -2.11
N ASN A 194 2.38 7.39 -2.24
CA ASN A 194 2.55 8.27 -3.38
C ASN A 194 4.00 8.80 -3.46
N ALA A 195 4.58 9.21 -2.35
CA ALA A 195 5.97 9.67 -2.33
C ALA A 195 6.95 8.59 -2.81
N LEU A 196 6.78 7.34 -2.37
CA LEU A 196 7.62 6.21 -2.76
C LEU A 196 7.43 5.83 -4.23
N MET A 197 6.22 5.92 -4.77
CA MET A 197 5.94 5.65 -6.19
C MET A 197 6.64 6.63 -7.12
N PHE A 198 6.86 7.87 -6.69
CA PHE A 198 7.53 8.92 -7.46
C PHE A 198 9.01 9.10 -7.10
N ASP A 199 9.51 8.41 -6.07
CA ASP A 199 10.92 8.54 -5.67
C ASP A 199 11.84 7.80 -6.63
N GLN A 200 12.46 8.55 -7.55
CA GLN A 200 13.40 8.03 -8.54
C GLN A 200 14.81 7.73 -7.97
N ARG A 201 15.05 8.01 -6.68
CA ARG A 201 16.41 7.84 -6.09
C ARG A 201 16.88 6.41 -5.96
N GLY A 202 16.01 5.43 -6.16
CA GLY A 202 16.35 4.00 -6.14
C GLY A 202 16.64 3.37 -7.49
N LEU A 203 16.65 4.13 -8.59
CA LEU A 203 16.84 3.63 -9.96
C LEU A 203 18.20 4.02 -10.59
N LEU A 204 19.14 4.54 -9.81
CA LEU A 204 20.51 4.87 -10.27
C LEU A 204 21.53 4.04 -9.52
#